data_e3b9720fcb09aefa03a32ff0a6a16364
#
_entry.id   e3b9720fcb09aefa03a32ff0a6a16364
#
_cell.length_a   1.000
_cell.length_b   1.000
_cell.length_c   1.000
_cell.angle_alpha   90.00
_cell.angle_beta   90.00
_cell.angle_gamma   90.00
#
_symmetry.space_group_name_H-M   'P 1'
#
loop_
_entity.id
_entity.type
_entity.pdbx_description
1 polymer ?
#
loop_
_entity_poly.entity_id
_entity_poly.type
_entity_poly.pdbx_seq_one_letter_code
_entity_poly.pdbx_strand_id
1 'polypeptide(L)'
;NETAQNSLLKVIEEPPEYAFFILLCENRNKILPTILSRCASVLIPPLSNDEIFEIFGSKNEFLAAYSMGNPGKFLSLSEDGEFLTLREEFFNKIPMLIQKKRTSIYPLCEFFEKNKDEKDTLFEFLTLFFGDILLKKNFLEGRIINRDKTETIDRFNTETTKQSVVSSLEIIAKLQRELGKYGAYALCVNDMFIKLWEEING
;
A
#
# COMPACT_ATOMS: atom_id res chain seq x y z
N ASN A 1 19.05 4.80 -16.79
CA ASN A 1 20.35 5.01 -16.16
C ASN A 1 21.01 6.26 -16.74
N GLU A 2 22.09 6.74 -16.16
CA GLU A 2 22.82 7.97 -16.53
C GLU A 2 23.40 7.91 -17.95
N THR A 3 23.94 6.75 -18.34
CA THR A 3 24.50 6.51 -19.67
C THR A 3 23.45 6.67 -20.76
N ALA A 4 22.26 6.11 -20.58
CA ALA A 4 21.14 6.26 -21.52
C ALA A 4 20.66 7.72 -21.60
N GLN A 5 20.63 8.42 -20.48
CA GLN A 5 20.25 9.85 -20.45
C GLN A 5 21.26 10.71 -21.22
N ASN A 6 22.56 10.45 -21.04
CA ASN A 6 23.62 11.17 -21.77
C ASN A 6 23.57 10.92 -23.29
N SER A 7 23.17 9.71 -23.73
CA SER A 7 23.04 9.42 -25.16
C SER A 7 21.88 10.17 -25.83
N LEU A 8 20.88 10.61 -25.07
CA LEU A 8 19.74 11.38 -25.57
C LEU A 8 20.07 12.88 -25.75
N LEU A 9 21.13 13.40 -25.10
CA LEU A 9 21.42 14.83 -25.09
C LEU A 9 21.59 15.41 -26.50
N LYS A 10 22.32 14.73 -27.38
CA LYS A 10 22.55 15.21 -28.76
C LYS A 10 21.23 15.35 -29.54
N VAL A 11 20.32 14.39 -29.37
CA VAL A 11 19.03 14.38 -30.09
C VAL A 11 18.07 15.41 -29.52
N ILE A 12 18.17 15.70 -28.21
CA ILE A 12 17.35 16.75 -27.57
C ILE A 12 17.88 18.15 -27.91
N GLU A 13 19.20 18.32 -28.07
CA GLU A 13 19.83 19.59 -28.44
C GLU A 13 19.54 19.98 -29.89
N GLU A 14 19.60 19.04 -30.82
CA GLU A 14 19.41 19.23 -32.26
C GLU A 14 18.33 18.27 -32.79
N PRO A 15 17.05 18.45 -32.38
CA PRO A 15 15.97 17.57 -32.81
C PRO A 15 15.68 17.78 -34.30
N PRO A 16 15.35 16.71 -35.06
CA PRO A 16 14.83 16.86 -36.42
C PRO A 16 13.55 17.71 -36.40
N GLU A 17 13.34 18.55 -37.43
CA GLU A 17 12.21 19.50 -37.53
C GLU A 17 10.80 18.86 -37.33
N TYR A 18 10.70 17.56 -37.58
CA TYR A 18 9.44 16.78 -37.46
C TYR A 18 9.35 15.95 -36.18
N ALA A 19 10.29 16.05 -35.25
CA ALA A 19 10.35 15.20 -34.05
C ALA A 19 9.92 15.93 -32.79
N PHE A 20 9.10 15.27 -32.01
CA PHE A 20 8.75 15.66 -30.64
C PHE A 20 9.22 14.58 -29.66
N PHE A 21 9.83 15.00 -28.54
CA PHE A 21 10.27 14.09 -27.48
C PHE A 21 9.43 14.31 -26.23
N ILE A 22 8.79 13.24 -25.75
CA ILE A 22 8.07 13.21 -24.48
C ILE A 22 8.79 12.25 -23.55
N LEU A 23 9.38 12.78 -22.49
CA LEU A 23 10.09 12.03 -21.46
C LEU A 23 9.18 11.85 -20.25
N LEU A 24 8.84 10.60 -19.91
CA LEU A 24 8.05 10.26 -18.74
C LEU A 24 8.98 9.85 -17.60
N CYS A 25 8.79 10.41 -16.43
CA CYS A 25 9.54 10.05 -15.23
C CYS A 25 8.66 10.15 -13.98
N GLU A 26 8.83 9.23 -13.05
CA GLU A 26 8.17 9.24 -11.75
C GLU A 26 8.84 10.20 -10.75
N ASN A 27 10.12 10.44 -10.94
CA ASN A 27 10.91 11.27 -10.03
C ASN A 27 11.87 12.18 -10.81
N ARG A 28 11.57 13.46 -10.78
CA ARG A 28 12.37 14.51 -11.43
C ARG A 28 13.85 14.49 -11.01
N ASN A 29 14.16 14.13 -9.76
CA ASN A 29 15.52 14.12 -9.24
C ASN A 29 16.40 13.00 -9.85
N LYS A 30 15.78 12.03 -10.55
CA LYS A 30 16.48 10.97 -11.28
C LYS A 30 16.85 11.39 -12.73
N ILE A 31 16.42 12.57 -13.16
CA ILE A 31 16.71 13.10 -14.49
C ILE A 31 17.90 14.07 -14.40
N LEU A 32 18.83 13.93 -15.33
CA LEU A 32 20.01 14.78 -15.38
C LEU A 32 19.62 16.27 -15.54
N PRO A 33 20.27 17.18 -14.80
CA PRO A 33 20.00 18.62 -14.92
C PRO A 33 20.17 19.14 -16.35
N THR A 34 21.07 18.53 -17.13
CA THR A 34 21.32 18.84 -18.55
C THR A 34 20.12 18.53 -19.44
N ILE A 35 19.34 17.48 -19.15
CA ILE A 35 18.08 17.17 -19.84
C ILE A 35 16.99 18.14 -19.37
N LEU A 36 16.88 18.35 -18.05
CA LEU A 36 15.84 19.22 -17.47
C LEU A 36 15.95 20.66 -17.99
N SER A 37 17.15 21.14 -18.27
CA SER A 37 17.35 22.51 -18.81
C SER A 37 16.90 22.66 -20.27
N ARG A 38 16.71 21.57 -20.99
CA ARG A 38 16.33 21.54 -22.42
C ARG A 38 14.89 21.09 -22.66
N CYS A 39 14.18 20.69 -21.61
CA CYS A 39 12.80 20.21 -21.67
C CYS A 39 11.86 21.12 -20.89
N ALA A 40 10.69 21.38 -21.43
CA ALA A 40 9.58 21.92 -20.64
C ALA A 40 9.07 20.85 -19.68
N SER A 41 9.08 21.14 -18.38
CA SER A 41 8.60 20.20 -17.36
C SER A 41 7.12 20.42 -17.08
N VAL A 42 6.32 19.36 -17.24
CA VAL A 42 4.90 19.35 -16.89
C VAL A 42 4.72 18.39 -15.73
N LEU A 43 4.21 18.89 -14.60
CA LEU A 43 3.83 18.04 -13.47
C LEU A 43 2.42 17.53 -13.69
N ILE A 44 2.26 16.21 -13.66
CA ILE A 44 0.96 15.55 -13.68
C ILE A 44 0.64 15.16 -12.23
N PRO A 45 -0.27 15.86 -11.54
CA PRO A 45 -0.66 15.51 -10.18
C PRO A 45 -1.48 14.22 -10.15
N PRO A 46 -1.50 13.50 -9.01
CA PRO A 46 -2.44 12.42 -8.82
C PRO A 46 -3.88 12.94 -8.88
N LEU A 47 -4.78 12.13 -9.42
CA LEU A 47 -6.21 12.45 -9.47
C LEU A 47 -6.85 12.38 -8.07
N SER A 48 -7.83 13.24 -7.83
CA SER A 48 -8.72 13.11 -6.68
C SER A 48 -9.66 11.90 -6.85
N ASN A 49 -10.26 11.44 -5.76
CA ASN A 49 -11.25 10.36 -5.83
C ASN A 49 -12.45 10.74 -6.72
N ASP A 50 -12.88 11.98 -6.69
CA ASP A 50 -14.01 12.46 -7.49
C ASP A 50 -13.67 12.41 -8.99
N GLU A 51 -12.47 12.83 -9.38
CA GLU A 51 -12.00 12.73 -10.77
C GLU A 51 -11.89 11.28 -11.23
N ILE A 52 -11.43 10.35 -10.36
CA ILE A 52 -11.42 8.91 -10.65
C ILE A 52 -12.85 8.40 -10.88
N PHE A 53 -13.80 8.79 -10.03
CA PHE A 53 -15.20 8.38 -10.18
C PHE A 53 -15.83 8.91 -11.46
N GLU A 54 -15.51 10.15 -11.84
CA GLU A 54 -15.99 10.74 -13.09
C GLU A 54 -15.45 10.02 -14.33
N ILE A 55 -14.15 9.68 -14.33
CA ILE A 55 -13.49 9.03 -15.47
C ILE A 55 -13.98 7.58 -15.65
N PHE A 56 -14.07 6.81 -14.55
CA PHE A 56 -14.34 5.38 -14.64
C PHE A 56 -15.80 4.98 -14.38
N GLY A 57 -16.65 5.92 -13.96
CA GLY A 57 -18.06 5.63 -13.65
C GLY A 57 -18.26 4.70 -12.43
N SER A 58 -17.22 4.44 -11.66
CA SER A 58 -17.22 3.55 -10.49
C SER A 58 -17.05 4.35 -9.21
N LYS A 59 -17.85 4.05 -8.18
CA LYS A 59 -17.80 4.69 -6.87
C LYS A 59 -17.19 3.79 -5.79
N ASN A 60 -16.21 2.96 -6.16
CA ASN A 60 -15.49 2.17 -5.16
C ASN A 60 -14.50 3.07 -4.41
N GLU A 61 -14.93 3.58 -3.24
CA GLU A 61 -14.15 4.51 -2.41
C GLU A 61 -12.83 3.91 -1.92
N PHE A 62 -12.82 2.60 -1.62
CA PHE A 62 -11.60 1.93 -1.22
C PHE A 62 -10.58 1.91 -2.36
N LEU A 63 -10.96 1.46 -3.55
CA LEU A 63 -10.05 1.39 -4.70
C LEU A 63 -9.54 2.77 -5.11
N ALA A 64 -10.39 3.79 -5.06
CA ALA A 64 -9.97 5.15 -5.37
C ALA A 64 -8.93 5.66 -4.36
N ALA A 65 -9.16 5.47 -3.06
CA ALA A 65 -8.21 5.84 -2.02
C ALA A 65 -6.91 5.01 -2.09
N TYR A 66 -7.02 3.70 -2.32
CA TYR A 66 -5.90 2.77 -2.42
C TYR A 66 -5.02 3.01 -3.66
N SER A 67 -5.62 3.47 -4.76
CA SER A 67 -4.88 3.83 -5.98
C SER A 67 -4.06 5.11 -5.84
N MET A 68 -4.27 5.89 -4.77
CA MET A 68 -3.57 7.16 -4.50
C MET A 68 -3.58 8.12 -5.70
N GLY A 69 -4.70 8.21 -6.41
CA GLY A 69 -4.86 9.06 -7.58
C GLY A 69 -4.21 8.54 -8.87
N ASN A 70 -3.78 7.27 -8.89
CA ASN A 70 -3.26 6.63 -10.10
C ASN A 70 -4.40 5.92 -10.84
N PRO A 71 -4.85 6.44 -12.02
CA PRO A 71 -5.97 5.86 -12.76
C PRO A 71 -5.67 4.47 -13.31
N GLY A 72 -4.42 4.19 -13.70
CA GLY A 72 -4.01 2.87 -14.18
C GLY A 72 -4.07 1.81 -13.07
N LYS A 73 -3.60 2.14 -11.87
CA LYS A 73 -3.72 1.27 -10.68
C LYS A 73 -5.18 1.03 -10.32
N PHE A 74 -6.02 2.07 -10.35
CA PHE A 74 -7.45 1.94 -10.08
C PHE A 74 -8.12 0.97 -11.05
N LEU A 75 -7.89 1.15 -12.36
CA LEU A 75 -8.47 0.30 -13.40
C LEU A 75 -8.03 -1.16 -13.24
N SER A 76 -6.73 -1.40 -13.11
CA SER A 76 -6.18 -2.74 -12.92
C SER A 76 -6.80 -3.47 -11.73
N LEU A 77 -6.93 -2.79 -10.57
CA LEU A 77 -7.50 -3.38 -9.36
C LEU A 77 -9.03 -3.53 -9.43
N SER A 78 -9.73 -2.70 -10.22
CA SER A 78 -11.18 -2.82 -10.39
C SER A 78 -11.58 -4.04 -11.22
N GLU A 79 -10.68 -4.52 -12.06
CA GLU A 79 -10.84 -5.73 -12.88
C GLU A 79 -10.31 -6.98 -12.16
N ASP A 80 -9.55 -6.82 -11.08
CA ASP A 80 -8.96 -7.90 -10.31
C ASP A 80 -9.89 -8.39 -9.19
N GLY A 81 -10.71 -9.37 -9.53
CA GLY A 81 -11.64 -10.00 -8.57
C GLY A 81 -10.91 -10.80 -7.48
N GLU A 82 -9.70 -11.31 -7.73
CA GLU A 82 -8.89 -12.06 -6.76
C GLU A 82 -8.38 -11.12 -5.67
N PHE A 83 -7.92 -9.93 -6.04
CA PHE A 83 -7.49 -8.89 -5.09
C PHE A 83 -8.61 -8.49 -4.11
N LEU A 84 -9.81 -8.24 -4.62
CA LEU A 84 -10.96 -7.87 -3.78
C LEU A 84 -11.39 -9.03 -2.88
N THR A 85 -11.38 -10.27 -3.37
CA THR A 85 -11.68 -11.46 -2.59
C THR A 85 -10.66 -11.67 -1.48
N LEU A 86 -9.38 -11.55 -1.78
CA LEU A 86 -8.29 -11.64 -0.80
C LEU A 86 -8.43 -10.59 0.31
N ARG A 87 -8.82 -9.36 -0.07
CA ARG A 87 -9.09 -8.29 0.91
C ARG A 87 -10.26 -8.62 1.82
N GLU A 88 -11.38 -9.12 1.27
CA GLU A 88 -12.53 -9.50 2.08
C GLU A 88 -12.17 -10.64 3.06
N GLU A 89 -11.44 -11.65 2.61
CA GLU A 89 -10.96 -12.72 3.50
C GLU A 89 -10.04 -12.19 4.60
N PHE A 90 -9.16 -11.25 4.28
CA PHE A 90 -8.31 -10.57 5.27
C PHE A 90 -9.15 -9.89 6.35
N PHE A 91 -10.14 -9.06 5.96
CA PHE A 91 -10.99 -8.33 6.91
C PHE A 91 -11.91 -9.25 7.74
N ASN A 92 -12.26 -10.42 7.23
CA ASN A 92 -12.97 -11.44 7.99
C ASN A 92 -12.11 -12.12 9.06
N LYS A 93 -10.78 -12.16 8.89
CA LYS A 93 -9.85 -12.84 9.79
C LYS A 93 -9.12 -11.90 10.75
N ILE A 94 -8.84 -10.67 10.37
CA ILE A 94 -8.08 -9.72 11.20
C ILE A 94 -8.68 -9.48 12.60
N PRO A 95 -10.02 -9.51 12.83
CA PRO A 95 -10.60 -9.40 14.16
C PRO A 95 -10.17 -10.49 15.15
N MET A 96 -9.54 -11.56 14.69
CA MET A 96 -9.01 -12.61 15.54
C MET A 96 -7.84 -12.12 16.41
N LEU A 97 -7.14 -11.06 16.01
CA LEU A 97 -6.03 -10.47 16.78
C LEU A 97 -6.48 -9.86 18.12
N ILE A 98 -7.69 -9.35 18.22
CA ILE A 98 -8.22 -8.76 19.48
C ILE A 98 -8.92 -9.76 20.39
N GLN A 99 -8.96 -11.04 20.01
CA GLN A 99 -9.51 -12.08 20.86
C GLN A 99 -8.51 -12.45 21.96
N LYS A 100 -9.02 -12.67 23.18
CA LYS A 100 -8.18 -12.94 24.37
C LYS A 100 -7.44 -14.29 24.33
N LYS A 101 -7.88 -15.24 23.51
CA LYS A 101 -7.18 -16.52 23.35
C LYS A 101 -6.08 -16.41 22.31
N ARG A 102 -4.82 -16.70 22.68
CA ARG A 102 -3.69 -16.72 21.73
C ARG A 102 -3.91 -17.66 20.54
N THR A 103 -4.64 -18.75 20.75
CA THR A 103 -4.97 -19.70 19.66
C THR A 103 -5.90 -19.12 18.59
N SER A 104 -6.55 -17.97 18.84
CA SER A 104 -7.41 -17.32 17.85
C SER A 104 -6.67 -16.83 16.62
N ILE A 105 -5.34 -16.65 16.71
CA ILE A 105 -4.53 -16.17 15.56
C ILE A 105 -4.22 -17.25 14.52
N TYR A 106 -4.42 -18.55 14.85
CA TYR A 106 -4.04 -19.63 13.90
C TYR A 106 -4.73 -19.54 12.53
N PRO A 107 -6.04 -19.26 12.41
CA PRO A 107 -6.67 -19.12 11.10
C PRO A 107 -6.12 -17.93 10.30
N LEU A 108 -5.60 -16.90 10.97
CA LEU A 108 -4.94 -15.78 10.33
C LEU A 108 -3.55 -16.15 9.81
N CYS A 109 -2.78 -16.92 10.62
CA CYS A 109 -1.51 -17.48 10.19
C CYS A 109 -1.67 -18.40 8.98
N GLU A 110 -2.62 -19.34 9.03
CA GLU A 110 -2.94 -20.25 7.93
C GLU A 110 -3.35 -19.51 6.65
N PHE A 111 -4.13 -18.44 6.79
CA PHE A 111 -4.52 -17.59 5.66
C PHE A 111 -3.31 -16.95 4.98
N PHE A 112 -2.36 -16.42 5.74
CA PHE A 112 -1.12 -15.86 5.20
C PHE A 112 -0.22 -16.93 4.56
N GLU A 113 -0.14 -18.12 5.15
CA GLU A 113 0.63 -19.23 4.58
C GLU A 113 0.04 -19.73 3.26
N LYS A 114 -1.28 -19.88 3.20
CA LYS A 114 -1.98 -20.30 1.98
C LYS A 114 -1.79 -19.32 0.82
N ASN A 115 -1.78 -18.03 1.13
CA ASN A 115 -1.67 -16.96 0.14
C ASN A 115 -0.25 -16.34 0.11
N LYS A 116 0.80 -17.15 0.31
CA LYS A 116 2.20 -16.68 0.37
C LYS A 116 2.69 -15.99 -0.91
N ASP A 117 2.10 -16.31 -2.06
CA ASP A 117 2.45 -15.71 -3.35
C ASP A 117 1.94 -14.26 -3.42
N GLU A 118 0.89 -13.92 -2.66
CA GLU A 118 0.32 -12.59 -2.49
C GLU A 118 0.83 -11.88 -1.20
N LYS A 119 1.98 -12.30 -0.70
CA LYS A 119 2.51 -11.80 0.58
C LYS A 119 2.65 -10.27 0.63
N ASP A 120 3.12 -9.65 -0.47
CA ASP A 120 3.34 -8.22 -0.51
C ASP A 120 2.02 -7.46 -0.37
N THR A 121 0.96 -7.92 -1.04
CA THR A 121 -0.41 -7.42 -0.93
C THR A 121 -0.98 -7.60 0.48
N LEU A 122 -0.77 -8.77 1.09
CA LEU A 122 -1.23 -9.04 2.47
C LEU A 122 -0.53 -8.17 3.51
N PHE A 123 0.78 -7.93 3.36
CA PHE A 123 1.51 -7.01 4.22
C PHE A 123 1.10 -5.54 4.00
N GLU A 124 0.76 -5.17 2.76
CA GLU A 124 0.19 -3.85 2.48
C GLU A 124 -1.16 -3.69 3.18
N PHE A 125 -2.05 -4.69 3.13
CA PHE A 125 -3.32 -4.67 3.86
C PHE A 125 -3.12 -4.50 5.37
N LEU A 126 -2.19 -5.25 5.98
CA LEU A 126 -1.85 -5.08 7.40
C LEU A 126 -1.36 -3.66 7.71
N THR A 127 -0.45 -3.15 6.91
CA THR A 127 0.15 -1.83 7.11
C THR A 127 -0.91 -0.73 6.99
N LEU A 128 -1.77 -0.80 5.98
CA LEU A 128 -2.87 0.15 5.80
C LEU A 128 -3.89 0.06 6.93
N PHE A 129 -4.24 -1.15 7.36
CA PHE A 129 -5.20 -1.35 8.44
C PHE A 129 -4.73 -0.73 9.76
N PHE A 130 -3.50 -1.02 10.21
CA PHE A 130 -2.94 -0.40 11.41
C PHE A 130 -2.68 1.11 11.22
N GLY A 131 -2.34 1.54 10.00
CA GLY A 131 -2.24 2.94 9.61
C GLY A 131 -3.57 3.68 9.78
N ASP A 132 -4.68 3.11 9.32
CA ASP A 132 -6.03 3.66 9.47
C ASP A 132 -6.44 3.78 10.95
N ILE A 133 -6.11 2.78 11.79
CA ILE A 133 -6.34 2.86 13.24
C ILE A 133 -5.51 4.01 13.84
N LEU A 134 -4.26 4.16 13.43
CA LEU A 134 -3.40 5.26 13.91
C LEU A 134 -3.93 6.63 13.48
N LEU A 135 -4.43 6.76 12.23
CA LEU A 135 -5.09 7.98 11.75
C LEU A 135 -6.31 8.31 12.58
N LYS A 136 -7.14 7.31 12.90
CA LYS A 136 -8.32 7.49 13.75
C LYS A 136 -7.96 7.94 15.16
N LYS A 137 -6.93 7.32 15.78
CA LYS A 137 -6.40 7.75 17.09
C LYS A 137 -5.86 9.18 17.13
N ASN A 138 -5.49 9.74 15.96
CA ASN A 138 -5.03 11.13 15.83
C ASN A 138 -6.10 12.07 15.26
N PHE A 139 -7.38 11.65 15.21
CA PHE A 139 -8.50 12.46 14.69
C PHE A 139 -8.34 12.89 13.22
N LEU A 140 -7.67 12.05 12.41
CA LEU A 140 -7.43 12.27 10.97
C LEU A 140 -8.31 11.37 10.09
N GLU A 141 -9.57 11.20 10.45
CA GLU A 141 -10.52 10.27 9.81
C GLU A 141 -10.69 10.51 8.31
N GLY A 142 -10.56 11.76 7.85
CA GLY A 142 -10.62 12.11 6.44
C GLY A 142 -9.55 11.46 5.56
N ARG A 143 -8.49 10.86 6.16
CA ARG A 143 -7.38 10.19 5.47
C ARG A 143 -7.46 8.67 5.50
N ILE A 144 -8.47 8.09 6.16
CA ILE A 144 -8.68 6.64 6.24
C ILE A 144 -8.92 6.08 4.85
N ILE A 145 -8.21 5.01 4.50
CA ILE A 145 -8.32 4.32 3.21
C ILE A 145 -9.44 3.29 3.25
N ASN A 146 -9.52 2.48 4.32
CA ASN A 146 -10.52 1.42 4.47
C ASN A 146 -11.84 1.95 5.08
N ARG A 147 -12.46 2.97 4.45
CA ARG A 147 -13.69 3.60 4.96
C ARG A 147 -14.89 2.65 4.99
N ASP A 148 -14.93 1.68 4.10
CA ASP A 148 -15.95 0.63 4.03
C ASP A 148 -15.82 -0.41 5.15
N LYS A 149 -14.71 -0.40 5.92
CA LYS A 149 -14.43 -1.30 7.05
C LYS A 149 -14.36 -0.56 8.39
N THR A 150 -15.06 0.56 8.50
CA THR A 150 -15.05 1.45 9.68
C THR A 150 -15.39 0.70 10.96
N GLU A 151 -16.35 -0.23 10.96
CA GLU A 151 -16.75 -1.01 12.14
C GLU A 151 -15.55 -1.82 12.70
N THR A 152 -14.79 -2.48 11.85
CA THR A 152 -13.59 -3.23 12.26
C THR A 152 -12.51 -2.29 12.80
N ILE A 153 -12.29 -1.16 12.13
CA ILE A 153 -11.32 -0.14 12.56
C ILE A 153 -11.72 0.43 13.93
N ASP A 154 -13.00 0.74 14.16
CA ASP A 154 -13.52 1.26 15.42
C ASP A 154 -13.33 0.30 16.57
N ARG A 155 -13.59 -0.98 16.34
CA ARG A 155 -13.37 -2.02 17.32
C ARG A 155 -11.91 -2.09 17.74
N PHE A 156 -10.98 -2.10 16.78
CA PHE A 156 -9.54 -2.05 17.09
C PHE A 156 -9.11 -0.74 17.74
N ASN A 157 -9.68 0.39 17.31
CA ASN A 157 -9.42 1.67 17.93
C ASN A 157 -9.77 1.69 19.43
N THR A 158 -10.85 1.00 19.83
CA THR A 158 -11.27 0.88 21.23
C THR A 158 -10.36 -0.08 22.02
N GLU A 159 -10.02 -1.23 21.43
CA GLU A 159 -9.29 -2.31 22.11
C GLU A 159 -7.76 -2.10 22.16
N THR A 160 -7.22 -1.12 21.43
CA THR A 160 -5.77 -0.89 21.35
C THR A 160 -5.37 0.48 21.90
N THR A 161 -4.11 0.62 22.31
CA THR A 161 -3.50 1.91 22.62
C THR A 161 -2.80 2.49 21.39
N LYS A 162 -2.49 3.79 21.40
CA LYS A 162 -1.68 4.40 20.34
C LYS A 162 -0.30 3.75 20.26
N GLN A 163 0.30 3.44 21.41
CA GLN A 163 1.61 2.81 21.48
C GLN A 163 1.57 1.41 20.87
N SER A 164 0.58 0.56 21.22
CA SER A 164 0.48 -0.79 20.66
C SER A 164 0.28 -0.79 19.14
N VAL A 165 -0.42 0.20 18.58
CA VAL A 165 -0.57 0.35 17.13
C VAL A 165 0.76 0.73 16.47
N VAL A 166 1.54 1.63 17.07
CA VAL A 166 2.88 2.01 16.57
C VAL A 166 3.81 0.80 16.61
N SER A 167 3.89 0.10 17.75
CA SER A 167 4.69 -1.13 17.89
C SER A 167 4.28 -2.20 16.86
N SER A 168 2.97 -2.34 16.60
CA SER A 168 2.46 -3.27 15.56
C SER A 168 2.99 -2.91 14.17
N LEU A 169 2.96 -1.64 13.78
CA LEU A 169 3.53 -1.18 12.50
C LEU A 169 5.05 -1.44 12.41
N GLU A 170 5.78 -1.25 13.51
CA GLU A 170 7.23 -1.55 13.56
C GLU A 170 7.51 -3.05 13.40
N ILE A 171 6.71 -3.92 14.04
CA ILE A 171 6.80 -5.39 13.91
C ILE A 171 6.60 -5.80 12.44
N ILE A 172 5.53 -5.28 11.80
CA ILE A 172 5.21 -5.57 10.40
C ILE A 172 6.35 -5.11 9.49
N ALA A 173 6.81 -3.86 9.62
CA ALA A 173 7.87 -3.30 8.81
C ALA A 173 9.22 -4.03 9.00
N LYS A 174 9.51 -4.51 10.22
CA LYS A 174 10.69 -5.31 10.49
C LYS A 174 10.64 -6.62 9.73
N LEU A 175 9.51 -7.34 9.82
CA LEU A 175 9.37 -8.62 9.13
C LEU A 175 9.47 -8.47 7.61
N GLN A 176 8.81 -7.46 7.01
CA GLN A 176 8.92 -7.20 5.57
C GLN A 176 10.37 -7.06 5.09
N ARG A 177 11.23 -6.40 5.89
CA ARG A 177 12.66 -6.25 5.57
C ARG A 177 13.46 -7.56 5.74
N GLU A 178 13.00 -8.44 6.58
CA GLU A 178 13.70 -9.69 6.94
C GLU A 178 13.26 -10.89 6.10
N LEU A 179 12.06 -10.88 5.53
CA LEU A 179 11.50 -12.00 4.75
C LEU A 179 12.37 -12.47 3.59
N GLY A 180 13.19 -11.60 3.01
CA GLY A 180 14.16 -11.99 1.98
C GLY A 180 15.42 -12.70 2.50
N LYS A 181 15.63 -12.73 3.83
CA LYS A 181 16.85 -13.24 4.47
C LYS A 181 16.65 -14.60 5.16
N TYR A 182 15.43 -14.92 5.58
CA TYR A 182 15.11 -16.10 6.37
C TYR A 182 14.21 -17.05 5.58
N GLY A 183 14.68 -18.28 5.36
CA GLY A 183 14.07 -19.25 4.46
C GLY A 183 12.73 -19.88 4.87
N ALA A 184 12.10 -19.48 5.98
CA ALA A 184 10.86 -20.10 6.46
C ALA A 184 9.75 -19.06 6.67
N TYR A 185 9.07 -18.68 5.58
CA TYR A 185 7.96 -17.74 5.58
C TYR A 185 6.92 -18.01 6.67
N ALA A 186 6.48 -19.27 6.79
CA ALA A 186 5.49 -19.68 7.79
C ALA A 186 5.93 -19.36 9.22
N LEU A 187 7.18 -19.64 9.60
CA LEU A 187 7.70 -19.36 10.93
C LEU A 187 7.75 -17.85 11.20
N CYS A 188 8.16 -17.07 10.20
CA CYS A 188 8.22 -15.61 10.31
C CYS A 188 6.83 -15.00 10.48
N VAL A 189 5.84 -15.46 9.71
CA VAL A 189 4.44 -15.02 9.82
C VAL A 189 3.85 -15.39 11.18
N ASN A 190 4.08 -16.62 11.65
CA ASN A 190 3.61 -17.06 12.96
C ASN A 190 4.22 -16.22 14.10
N ASP A 191 5.52 -15.97 14.08
CA ASP A 191 6.21 -15.11 15.06
C ASP A 191 5.66 -13.68 15.05
N MET A 192 5.42 -13.13 13.87
CA MET A 192 4.82 -11.81 13.72
C MET A 192 3.42 -11.74 14.36
N PHE A 193 2.52 -12.67 14.03
CA PHE A 193 1.17 -12.64 14.59
C PHE A 193 1.13 -12.89 16.09
N ILE A 194 2.05 -13.68 16.63
CA ILE A 194 2.22 -13.84 18.07
C ILE A 194 2.59 -12.50 18.71
N LYS A 195 3.58 -11.80 18.16
CA LYS A 195 4.02 -10.49 18.67
C LYS A 195 2.93 -9.43 18.54
N LEU A 196 2.21 -9.40 17.41
CA LEU A 196 1.06 -8.50 17.23
C LEU A 196 -0.03 -8.77 18.27
N TRP A 197 -0.32 -10.04 18.52
CA TRP A 197 -1.29 -10.42 19.53
C TRP A 197 -0.87 -10.01 20.94
N GLU A 198 0.40 -10.18 21.30
CA GLU A 198 0.98 -9.76 22.59
C GLU A 198 0.91 -8.23 22.76
N GLU A 199 1.24 -7.44 21.75
CA GLU A 199 1.12 -5.98 21.77
C GLU A 199 -0.33 -5.48 21.95
N ILE A 200 -1.30 -6.22 21.43
CA ILE A 200 -2.71 -5.81 21.45
C ILE A 200 -3.41 -6.27 22.74
N ASN A 201 -3.03 -7.43 23.30
CA ASN A 201 -3.74 -8.06 24.42
C ASN A 201 -2.95 -8.09 25.73
N GLY A 202 -1.66 -7.71 25.71
CA GLY A 202 -0.80 -7.62 26.89
C GLY A 202 -0.95 -6.27 27.53
#